data_3a4d921da437e8a6ebb792229a5adf8e
#
_entry.id   3a4d921da437e8a6ebb792229a5adf8e
#
_cell.length_a   1.000
_cell.length_b   1.000
_cell.length_c   1.000
_cell.angle_alpha   90.00
_cell.angle_beta   90.00
_cell.angle_gamma   90.00
#
_symmetry.space_group_name_H-M   'P 1'
#
loop_
_entity.id
_entity.type
_entity.pdbx_description
1 polymer ?
#
loop_
_entity_poly.entity_id
_entity_poly.type
_entity_poly.pdbx_seq_one_letter_code
_entity_poly.pdbx_strand_id
1 'polypeptide(L)'
;DYYSISPYGDSNNINPYIMRDRGTTKRDGFVFSGSTYLDFTPIKELVITSRLGYRYTYSNSYGYVMPNITCSDLYQDYVSVSATSSNTTYWQWENFANYTKTFADKHNVNVMLGMSYSSNTSFGVTGGINGSRSGDKVDLGITKLDPNYAYFAFRTGTATRTVSGGEKRRYANLSYFGRASYDYAGKYFAQFTLRADVADLSILPLQKRWGYFPAVSVGWVLSNEKFMENLKSISHLKLRASWGQNGSIAGLADYMYDATILSGINYPMSGDVSYETGSLPSATGNYDLKWETSEQIDLGIDLRMLNDRLSFGFDYYEKKTKDLIVTGITPSLIVGNTTSPMNAGNVKNSGFEFELSWRDHIKDFSYSVKANIATLKNKVTYLHETLERIASTTSAGIGTMNYFEEGHPIWYMRGYECTGIDPQTGDPMFKDKNDDDIIGDADQTEIGSAIPDFTYGITLTAAWKGLDLTIFGSGSHGNDVFAGYNRTSRMKANTLKEFYDGRWIAVGDNAKYARSNPSNYDKYLKSSKFVFDGSYFKIKQIQLGYNLPKNLLKQVGLSNLRLYCSLDDFFTFTKYPGFDPEFTSTGNAMGLDMGSYPSSKKVVLGLNVVF
;
A
#
# COMPACT_ATOMS: atom_id res chain seq x y z
N ASP A 1 -1.41 -5.43 40.48
CA ASP A 1 -1.69 -4.45 39.43
C ASP A 1 -0.39 -3.87 38.94
N TYR A 2 0.05 -4.33 37.77
CA TYR A 2 1.38 -3.94 37.25
C TYR A 2 1.34 -2.65 36.43
N TYR A 3 0.15 -2.11 36.12
CA TYR A 3 0.02 -0.95 35.22
C TYR A 3 -1.04 0.02 35.74
N SER A 4 -0.70 1.30 35.79
CA SER A 4 -1.67 2.34 36.13
C SER A 4 -2.64 2.61 34.97
N ILE A 5 -3.92 2.70 35.26
CA ILE A 5 -4.95 3.22 34.38
C ILE A 5 -5.03 4.75 34.52
N SER A 6 -5.68 5.42 33.54
CA SER A 6 -5.85 6.87 33.61
C SER A 6 -6.62 7.28 34.86
N PRO A 7 -6.11 8.21 35.69
CA PRO A 7 -6.82 8.66 36.89
C PRO A 7 -8.02 9.57 36.57
N TYR A 8 -8.20 9.98 35.32
CA TYR A 8 -9.21 10.96 34.92
C TYR A 8 -10.56 10.35 34.50
N GLY A 9 -10.74 9.04 34.67
CA GLY A 9 -12.01 8.37 34.41
C GLY A 9 -12.47 8.34 32.96
N ASP A 10 -11.72 8.92 32.05
CA ASP A 10 -12.02 8.89 30.61
C ASP A 10 -11.42 7.67 29.95
N SER A 11 -12.28 6.89 29.57
CA SER A 11 -12.35 5.50 29.29
C SER A 11 -11.44 4.94 28.20
N ASN A 12 -10.79 5.73 27.38
CA ASN A 12 -10.11 5.22 26.21
C ASN A 12 -8.60 5.50 26.14
N ASN A 13 -8.00 5.99 27.22
CA ASN A 13 -6.55 6.16 27.31
C ASN A 13 -5.88 4.86 27.77
N ILE A 14 -5.54 4.03 26.80
CA ILE A 14 -4.94 2.72 27.05
C ILE A 14 -3.45 2.89 27.38
N ASN A 15 -2.99 2.28 28.47
CA ASN A 15 -1.58 2.21 28.76
C ASN A 15 -0.87 1.32 27.73
N PRO A 16 0.12 1.82 26.98
CA PRO A 16 0.82 1.06 25.93
C PRO A 16 1.49 -0.22 26.44
N TYR A 17 1.94 -0.23 27.68
CA TYR A 17 2.57 -1.42 28.30
C TYR A 17 1.55 -2.56 28.50
N ILE A 18 0.30 -2.24 28.87
CA ILE A 18 -0.75 -3.24 28.92
C ILE A 18 -0.98 -3.86 27.55
N MET A 19 -1.05 -3.03 26.51
CA MET A 19 -1.26 -3.51 25.12
C MET A 19 -0.13 -4.44 24.67
N ARG A 20 1.11 -4.16 25.06
CA ARG A 20 2.27 -5.00 24.75
C ARG A 20 2.23 -6.34 25.50
N ASP A 21 1.90 -6.29 26.80
CA ASP A 21 2.15 -7.41 27.72
C ASP A 21 0.90 -8.29 27.95
N ARG A 22 -0.30 -7.81 27.58
CA ARG A 22 -1.56 -8.57 27.78
C ARG A 22 -1.67 -9.86 26.96
N GLY A 23 -0.94 -9.97 25.88
CA GLY A 23 -1.03 -11.14 25.02
C GLY A 23 0.09 -11.21 23.99
N THR A 24 0.21 -12.37 23.38
CA THR A 24 1.16 -12.60 22.29
C THR A 24 0.60 -13.58 21.28
N THR A 25 1.15 -13.57 20.08
CA THR A 25 0.87 -14.54 19.02
C THR A 25 2.20 -15.09 18.52
N LYS A 26 2.35 -16.41 18.61
CA LYS A 26 3.46 -17.12 17.99
C LYS A 26 3.01 -17.63 16.63
N ARG A 27 3.87 -17.50 15.64
CA ARG A 27 3.65 -18.03 14.29
C ARG A 27 4.80 -18.94 13.90
N ASP A 28 4.46 -20.11 13.42
CA ASP A 28 5.40 -21.09 12.86
C ASP A 28 4.90 -21.46 11.46
N GLY A 29 5.82 -21.62 10.53
CA GLY A 29 5.42 -21.96 9.17
C GLY A 29 6.63 -22.19 8.27
N PHE A 30 6.36 -22.69 7.10
CA PHE A 30 7.37 -22.84 6.07
C PHE A 30 6.79 -22.53 4.69
N VAL A 31 7.66 -22.11 3.80
CA VAL A 31 7.37 -21.93 2.38
C VAL A 31 8.29 -22.83 1.59
N PHE A 32 7.69 -23.73 0.82
CA PHE A 32 8.40 -24.48 -0.20
C PHE A 32 8.06 -23.89 -1.56
N SER A 33 9.05 -23.54 -2.35
CA SER A 33 8.86 -23.06 -3.72
C SER A 33 9.93 -23.61 -4.64
N GLY A 34 9.52 -23.94 -5.85
CA GLY A 34 10.43 -24.44 -6.87
C GLY A 34 9.82 -24.29 -8.26
N SER A 35 10.68 -24.33 -9.26
CA SER A 35 10.27 -24.39 -10.65
C SER A 35 11.15 -25.39 -11.40
N THR A 36 10.54 -26.09 -12.33
CA THR A 36 11.23 -26.93 -13.30
C THR A 36 10.77 -26.54 -14.71
N TYR A 37 11.66 -26.71 -15.68
CA TYR A 37 11.32 -26.45 -17.06
C TYR A 37 12.02 -27.44 -17.99
N LEU A 38 11.43 -27.63 -19.16
CA LEU A 38 11.96 -28.41 -20.25
C LEU A 38 12.02 -27.51 -21.47
N ASP A 39 13.20 -27.41 -22.06
CA ASP A 39 13.42 -26.72 -23.33
C ASP A 39 13.60 -27.76 -24.45
N PHE A 40 12.79 -27.62 -25.49
CA PHE A 40 12.90 -28.40 -26.71
C PHE A 40 13.29 -27.47 -27.86
N THR A 41 14.42 -27.78 -28.50
CA THR A 41 15.00 -26.96 -29.57
C THR A 41 15.01 -27.77 -30.88
N PRO A 42 13.86 -27.83 -31.61
CA PRO A 42 13.76 -28.60 -32.85
C PRO A 42 14.66 -28.04 -33.97
N ILE A 43 14.86 -26.75 -33.99
CA ILE A 43 15.82 -26.02 -34.82
C ILE A 43 16.46 -24.95 -33.95
N LYS A 44 17.68 -24.52 -34.30
CA LYS A 44 18.46 -23.57 -33.48
C LYS A 44 17.81 -22.20 -33.27
N GLU A 45 16.88 -21.83 -34.12
CA GLU A 45 16.13 -20.58 -34.04
C GLU A 45 14.86 -20.68 -33.18
N LEU A 46 14.37 -21.90 -32.87
CA LEU A 46 13.12 -22.12 -32.15
C LEU A 46 13.34 -22.88 -30.86
N VAL A 47 12.98 -22.27 -29.74
CA VAL A 47 12.97 -22.90 -28.43
C VAL A 47 11.52 -22.98 -27.94
N ILE A 48 11.08 -24.17 -27.60
CA ILE A 48 9.77 -24.44 -26.99
C ILE A 48 10.01 -24.79 -25.53
N THR A 49 9.49 -23.97 -24.64
CA THR A 49 9.64 -24.15 -23.18
C THR A 49 8.34 -24.57 -22.56
N SER A 50 8.37 -25.62 -21.76
CA SER A 50 7.30 -25.97 -20.81
C SER A 50 7.83 -25.79 -19.40
N ARG A 51 7.22 -24.90 -18.62
CA ARG A 51 7.64 -24.55 -17.25
C ARG A 51 6.53 -24.83 -16.26
N LEU A 52 6.86 -25.53 -15.18
CA LEU A 52 5.98 -25.76 -14.05
C LEU A 52 6.57 -25.08 -12.80
N GLY A 53 5.86 -24.09 -12.28
CA GLY A 53 6.15 -23.46 -11.00
C GLY A 53 5.23 -23.99 -9.91
N TYR A 54 5.75 -24.17 -8.69
CA TYR A 54 5.00 -24.63 -7.54
C TYR A 54 5.40 -23.87 -6.29
N ARG A 55 4.42 -23.48 -5.48
CA ARG A 55 4.64 -22.87 -4.17
C ARG A 55 3.63 -23.42 -3.17
N TYR A 56 4.12 -23.93 -2.06
CA TYR A 56 3.31 -24.34 -0.93
C TYR A 56 3.70 -23.50 0.29
N THR A 57 2.71 -22.87 0.88
CA THR A 57 2.87 -22.09 2.11
C THR A 57 2.02 -22.75 3.20
N TYR A 58 2.63 -23.05 4.32
CA TYR A 58 1.98 -23.53 5.52
C TYR A 58 2.27 -22.57 6.66
N SER A 59 1.24 -22.24 7.43
CA SER A 59 1.37 -21.35 8.58
C SER A 59 0.45 -21.80 9.70
N ASN A 60 1.02 -21.93 10.89
CA ASN A 60 0.29 -22.05 12.15
C ASN A 60 0.49 -20.79 12.96
N SER A 61 -0.56 -20.29 13.57
CA SER A 61 -0.46 -19.25 14.59
C SER A 61 -1.18 -19.68 15.85
N TYR A 62 -0.59 -19.32 16.96
CA TYR A 62 -1.12 -19.59 18.29
C TYR A 62 -1.08 -18.29 19.09
N GLY A 63 -2.24 -17.80 19.51
CA GLY A 63 -2.37 -16.53 20.22
C GLY A 63 -3.14 -16.67 21.51
N TYR A 64 -2.80 -15.83 22.46
CA TYR A 64 -3.57 -15.70 23.70
C TYR A 64 -3.65 -14.24 24.13
N VAL A 65 -4.72 -13.89 24.84
CA VAL A 65 -4.87 -12.63 25.56
C VAL A 65 -5.26 -12.94 27.00
N MET A 66 -4.49 -12.42 27.94
CA MET A 66 -4.72 -12.61 29.38
C MET A 66 -5.78 -11.63 29.90
N PRO A 67 -6.44 -11.93 31.02
CA PRO A 67 -7.28 -10.97 31.71
C PRO A 67 -6.53 -9.67 31.95
N ASN A 68 -7.14 -8.55 31.59
CA ASN A 68 -6.51 -7.24 31.73
C ASN A 68 -7.57 -6.14 31.90
N ILE A 69 -7.17 -5.06 32.59
CA ILE A 69 -7.94 -3.83 32.69
C ILE A 69 -7.13 -2.77 31.94
N THR A 70 -7.61 -2.36 30.78
CA THR A 70 -6.94 -1.34 29.97
C THR A 70 -7.42 0.06 30.29
N CYS A 71 -8.71 0.19 30.62
CA CYS A 71 -9.35 1.39 31.15
C CYS A 71 -10.69 1.01 31.80
N SER A 72 -11.42 1.99 32.32
CA SER A 72 -12.72 1.73 33.01
C SER A 72 -13.74 1.00 32.13
N ASP A 73 -13.76 1.26 30.84
CA ASP A 73 -14.75 0.71 29.90
C ASP A 73 -14.19 -0.42 29.02
N LEU A 74 -12.88 -0.63 29.06
CA LEU A 74 -12.21 -1.67 28.28
C LEU A 74 -11.43 -2.60 29.20
N TYR A 75 -12.11 -3.62 29.67
CA TYR A 75 -11.50 -4.69 30.44
C TYR A 75 -11.88 -6.05 29.87
N GLN A 76 -11.01 -7.00 30.06
CA GLN A 76 -11.25 -8.40 29.76
C GLN A 76 -10.94 -9.20 31.02
N ASP A 77 -11.94 -9.85 31.59
CA ASP A 77 -11.82 -10.63 32.83
C ASP A 77 -11.56 -12.12 32.59
N TYR A 78 -11.36 -12.50 31.33
CA TYR A 78 -11.14 -13.87 30.92
C TYR A 78 -9.92 -14.01 30.01
N VAL A 79 -9.35 -15.22 29.97
CA VAL A 79 -8.34 -15.60 28.98
C VAL A 79 -9.02 -15.90 27.66
N SER A 80 -8.52 -15.33 26.58
CA SER A 80 -8.89 -15.77 25.23
C SER A 80 -7.69 -16.43 24.56
N VAL A 81 -7.94 -17.56 23.91
CA VAL A 81 -6.93 -18.31 23.16
C VAL A 81 -7.42 -18.59 21.77
N SER A 82 -6.57 -18.43 20.78
CA SER A 82 -6.85 -18.75 19.39
C SER A 82 -5.73 -19.58 18.77
N ALA A 83 -6.10 -20.51 17.92
CA ALA A 83 -5.17 -21.28 17.11
C ALA A 83 -5.66 -21.30 15.67
N THR A 84 -4.81 -20.93 14.73
CA THR A 84 -5.11 -20.93 13.30
C THR A 84 -4.12 -21.82 12.58
N SER A 85 -4.63 -22.70 11.74
CA SER A 85 -3.84 -23.47 10.79
C SER A 85 -4.28 -23.15 9.38
N SER A 86 -3.36 -22.79 8.53
CA SER A 86 -3.66 -22.44 7.14
C SER A 86 -2.61 -22.98 6.18
N ASN A 87 -3.05 -23.29 4.98
CA ASN A 87 -2.16 -23.62 3.89
C ASN A 87 -2.65 -22.98 2.58
N THR A 88 -1.69 -22.68 1.73
CA THR A 88 -1.93 -22.17 0.38
C THR A 88 -1.05 -22.92 -0.59
N THR A 89 -1.66 -23.44 -1.63
CA THR A 89 -0.98 -24.11 -2.74
C THR A 89 -1.16 -23.28 -4.00
N TYR A 90 -0.07 -22.81 -4.56
CA TYR A 90 -0.04 -22.15 -5.85
C TYR A 90 0.76 -23.00 -6.83
N TRP A 91 0.25 -23.17 -8.05
CA TRP A 91 1.01 -23.73 -9.14
C TRP A 91 0.67 -22.98 -10.45
N GLN A 92 1.65 -22.93 -11.33
CA GLN A 92 1.57 -22.27 -12.61
C GLN A 92 2.24 -23.13 -13.66
N TRP A 93 1.56 -23.34 -14.76
CA TRP A 93 2.08 -24.05 -15.91
C TRP A 93 2.08 -23.12 -17.13
N GLU A 94 3.25 -22.94 -17.68
CA GLU A 94 3.49 -22.07 -18.83
C GLU A 94 4.06 -22.89 -19.97
N ASN A 95 3.56 -22.67 -21.17
CA ASN A 95 4.08 -23.23 -22.38
C ASN A 95 4.24 -22.10 -23.39
N PHE A 96 5.44 -21.90 -23.89
CA PHE A 96 5.69 -20.87 -24.87
C PHE A 96 6.79 -21.28 -25.85
N ALA A 97 6.62 -20.83 -27.10
CA ALA A 97 7.57 -20.98 -28.17
C ALA A 97 8.21 -19.64 -28.47
N ASN A 98 9.53 -19.59 -28.52
CA ASN A 98 10.31 -18.41 -28.83
C ASN A 98 11.14 -18.67 -30.09
N TYR A 99 10.84 -17.94 -31.16
CA TYR A 99 11.59 -17.99 -32.41
C TYR A 99 12.46 -16.74 -32.54
N THR A 100 13.75 -16.92 -32.71
CA THR A 100 14.73 -15.83 -32.84
C THR A 100 15.57 -16.07 -34.09
N LYS A 101 15.60 -15.09 -35.01
CA LYS A 101 16.41 -15.17 -36.22
C LYS A 101 16.94 -13.82 -36.65
N THR A 102 18.18 -13.80 -37.08
CA THR A 102 18.82 -12.67 -37.73
C THR A 102 18.85 -12.90 -39.24
N PHE A 103 18.30 -11.96 -40.01
CA PHE A 103 18.33 -11.99 -41.47
C PHE A 103 19.29 -10.91 -41.97
N ALA A 104 20.07 -11.23 -42.99
CA ALA A 104 21.01 -10.31 -43.62
C ALA A 104 21.90 -9.53 -42.62
N ASP A 105 22.27 -10.17 -41.50
CA ASP A 105 23.10 -9.64 -40.39
C ASP A 105 22.63 -8.31 -39.78
N LYS A 106 21.43 -7.86 -40.08
CA LYS A 106 20.88 -6.56 -39.65
C LYS A 106 19.47 -6.61 -39.14
N HIS A 107 18.68 -7.60 -39.54
CA HIS A 107 17.27 -7.69 -39.18
C HIS A 107 17.11 -8.77 -38.12
N ASN A 108 17.00 -8.38 -36.84
CA ASN A 108 16.77 -9.30 -35.76
C ASN A 108 15.27 -9.37 -35.46
N VAL A 109 14.73 -10.56 -35.58
CA VAL A 109 13.31 -10.84 -35.31
C VAL A 109 13.22 -11.80 -34.14
N ASN A 110 12.39 -11.46 -33.16
CA ASN A 110 12.02 -12.38 -32.08
C ASN A 110 10.49 -12.43 -31.97
N VAL A 111 9.94 -13.64 -32.08
CA VAL A 111 8.50 -13.88 -31.94
C VAL A 111 8.28 -14.90 -30.85
N MET A 112 7.45 -14.57 -29.89
CA MET A 112 7.05 -15.46 -28.81
C MET A 112 5.54 -15.62 -28.80
N LEU A 113 5.05 -16.87 -28.70
CA LEU A 113 3.66 -17.21 -28.48
C LEU A 113 3.58 -18.18 -27.30
N GLY A 114 2.60 -17.99 -26.45
CA GLY A 114 2.50 -18.84 -25.28
C GLY A 114 1.14 -18.81 -24.59
N MET A 115 1.01 -19.71 -23.62
CA MET A 115 -0.10 -19.78 -22.69
C MET A 115 0.42 -19.97 -21.26
N SER A 116 -0.34 -19.49 -20.30
CA SER A 116 -0.10 -19.68 -18.88
C SER A 116 -1.40 -20.08 -18.20
N TYR A 117 -1.37 -21.13 -17.42
CA TYR A 117 -2.46 -21.51 -16.52
C TYR A 117 -1.94 -21.47 -15.08
N SER A 118 -2.65 -20.82 -14.18
CA SER A 118 -2.31 -20.80 -12.76
C SER A 118 -3.50 -21.14 -11.88
N SER A 119 -3.24 -21.80 -10.77
CA SER A 119 -4.26 -22.08 -9.77
C SER A 119 -3.70 -21.82 -8.37
N ASN A 120 -4.49 -21.11 -7.58
CA ASN A 120 -4.23 -20.85 -6.18
C ASN A 120 -5.33 -21.49 -5.34
N THR A 121 -4.97 -22.40 -4.44
CA THR A 121 -5.90 -23.03 -3.52
C THR A 121 -5.50 -22.69 -2.10
N SER A 122 -6.42 -22.14 -1.33
CA SER A 122 -6.22 -21.81 0.08
C SER A 122 -7.22 -22.55 0.97
N PHE A 123 -6.76 -22.91 2.14
CA PHE A 123 -7.55 -23.49 3.20
C PHE A 123 -7.08 -22.94 4.55
N GLY A 124 -8.01 -22.66 5.44
CA GLY A 124 -7.67 -22.19 6.78
C GLY A 124 -8.76 -22.52 7.78
N VAL A 125 -8.37 -22.92 8.97
CA VAL A 125 -9.27 -23.16 10.09
C VAL A 125 -8.73 -22.46 11.34
N THR A 126 -9.62 -21.77 12.05
CA THR A 126 -9.32 -21.11 13.32
C THR A 126 -10.20 -21.67 14.40
N GLY A 127 -9.58 -22.18 15.46
CA GLY A 127 -10.25 -22.54 16.70
C GLY A 127 -10.02 -21.47 17.77
N GLY A 128 -11.04 -21.15 18.55
CA GLY A 128 -10.94 -20.20 19.64
C GLY A 128 -11.68 -20.66 20.89
N ILE A 129 -11.19 -20.21 22.04
CA ILE A 129 -11.89 -20.27 23.32
C ILE A 129 -11.92 -18.87 23.87
N ASN A 130 -13.13 -18.35 24.09
CA ASN A 130 -13.32 -17.08 24.76
C ASN A 130 -14.10 -17.34 26.05
N GLY A 131 -13.63 -16.78 27.16
CA GLY A 131 -14.42 -16.75 28.38
C GLY A 131 -15.69 -15.93 28.16
N SER A 132 -16.79 -16.28 28.84
CA SER A 132 -18.02 -15.52 28.75
C SER A 132 -17.93 -14.23 29.54
N ARG A 133 -18.44 -13.14 28.99
CA ARG A 133 -18.58 -11.84 29.66
C ARG A 133 -19.83 -11.78 30.55
N SER A 134 -20.78 -12.70 30.40
CA SER A 134 -22.05 -12.74 31.11
C SER A 134 -22.13 -13.95 32.03
N GLY A 135 -21.96 -13.75 33.34
CA GLY A 135 -22.47 -14.60 34.41
C GLY A 135 -21.79 -15.95 34.64
N ASP A 136 -21.51 -16.71 33.61
CA ASP A 136 -20.83 -17.98 33.67
C ASP A 136 -19.33 -17.80 33.46
N LYS A 137 -18.64 -17.29 34.47
CA LYS A 137 -17.17 -17.23 34.46
C LYS A 137 -16.64 -18.66 34.41
N VAL A 138 -16.23 -19.09 33.24
CA VAL A 138 -15.39 -20.29 33.15
C VAL A 138 -14.03 -19.92 33.70
N ASP A 139 -13.82 -20.28 34.95
CA ASP A 139 -12.52 -20.17 35.57
C ASP A 139 -11.60 -21.20 34.92
N LEU A 140 -10.75 -20.72 34.04
CA LEU A 140 -9.71 -21.58 33.41
C LEU A 140 -8.55 -21.86 34.40
N GLY A 141 -8.69 -21.43 35.68
CA GLY A 141 -7.65 -21.60 36.69
C GLY A 141 -6.36 -20.80 36.44
N ILE A 142 -6.40 -19.87 35.46
CA ILE A 142 -5.22 -19.11 35.03
C ILE A 142 -5.26 -17.75 35.74
N THR A 143 -4.55 -17.65 36.84
CA THR A 143 -4.52 -16.44 37.68
C THR A 143 -3.28 -15.58 37.45
N LYS A 144 -2.34 -15.99 36.58
CA LYS A 144 -1.07 -15.30 36.34
C LYS A 144 -0.88 -14.99 34.86
N LEU A 145 -0.19 -13.89 34.59
CA LEU A 145 0.29 -13.49 33.25
C LEU A 145 1.43 -14.40 32.74
N ASP A 146 1.22 -15.72 32.83
CA ASP A 146 2.18 -16.69 32.32
C ASP A 146 1.66 -17.26 31.00
N PRO A 147 2.34 -16.96 29.87
CA PRO A 147 1.96 -17.45 28.54
C PRO A 147 1.81 -18.95 28.45
N ASN A 148 2.56 -19.70 29.24
CA ASN A 148 2.55 -21.15 29.21
C ASN A 148 1.21 -21.74 29.62
N TYR A 149 0.48 -21.06 30.51
CA TYR A 149 -0.84 -21.52 30.94
C TYR A 149 -1.93 -21.32 29.87
N ALA A 150 -1.79 -20.33 29.01
CA ALA A 150 -2.76 -20.08 27.93
C ALA A 150 -2.89 -21.26 26.96
N TYR A 151 -1.80 -21.99 26.72
CA TYR A 151 -1.81 -23.18 25.86
C TYR A 151 -2.65 -24.35 26.41
N PHE A 152 -2.83 -24.40 27.71
CA PHE A 152 -3.64 -25.45 28.35
C PHE A 152 -5.14 -25.16 28.32
N ALA A 153 -5.56 -23.93 28.03
CA ALA A 153 -6.97 -23.54 28.01
C ALA A 153 -7.81 -24.39 27.05
N PHE A 154 -7.27 -24.77 25.90
CA PHE A 154 -7.95 -25.68 24.96
C PHE A 154 -8.13 -27.09 25.51
N ARG A 155 -7.31 -27.51 26.44
CA ARG A 155 -7.32 -28.87 27.00
C ARG A 155 -8.25 -29.01 28.19
N THR A 156 -8.31 -28.00 29.04
CA THR A 156 -8.92 -28.11 30.37
C THR A 156 -10.23 -27.34 30.53
N GLY A 157 -10.54 -26.41 29.59
CA GLY A 157 -11.69 -25.52 29.74
C GLY A 157 -13.02 -26.18 29.41
N THR A 158 -14.03 -25.85 30.20
CA THR A 158 -15.46 -26.11 29.91
C THR A 158 -16.07 -25.01 29.05
N ALA A 159 -15.29 -23.96 28.70
CA ALA A 159 -15.72 -22.84 27.89
C ALA A 159 -16.15 -23.27 26.48
N THR A 160 -17.07 -22.55 25.92
CA THR A 160 -17.54 -22.76 24.55
C THR A 160 -16.37 -22.58 23.57
N ARG A 161 -16.13 -23.60 22.78
CA ARG A 161 -15.13 -23.58 21.72
C ARG A 161 -15.79 -23.11 20.44
N THR A 162 -15.14 -22.16 19.78
CA THR A 162 -15.55 -21.67 18.47
C THR A 162 -14.63 -22.22 17.40
N VAL A 163 -15.21 -22.58 16.25
CA VAL A 163 -14.46 -22.95 15.06
C VAL A 163 -14.97 -22.11 13.92
N SER A 164 -14.04 -21.51 13.17
CA SER A 164 -14.34 -20.74 11.97
C SER A 164 -13.41 -21.09 10.83
N GLY A 165 -13.82 -20.82 9.60
CA GLY A 165 -13.10 -21.22 8.41
C GLY A 165 -13.42 -22.67 8.01
N GLY A 166 -12.45 -23.36 7.40
CA GLY A 166 -12.64 -24.72 6.85
C GLY A 166 -13.07 -24.71 5.39
N GLU A 167 -13.29 -23.54 4.82
CA GLU A 167 -13.57 -23.40 3.39
C GLU A 167 -12.30 -23.58 2.57
N LYS A 168 -12.44 -24.35 1.48
CA LYS A 168 -11.39 -24.50 0.49
C LYS A 168 -11.69 -23.57 -0.69
N ARG A 169 -10.94 -22.48 -0.79
CA ARG A 169 -11.05 -21.53 -1.91
C ARG A 169 -10.07 -21.87 -2.99
N ARG A 170 -10.51 -21.79 -4.24
CA ARG A 170 -9.69 -22.03 -5.41
C ARG A 170 -9.94 -20.95 -6.45
N TYR A 171 -8.87 -20.32 -6.90
CA TYR A 171 -8.85 -19.44 -8.07
C TYR A 171 -8.05 -20.04 -9.18
N ALA A 172 -8.52 -19.91 -10.42
CA ALA A 172 -7.81 -20.35 -11.60
C ALA A 172 -7.82 -19.23 -12.66
N ASN A 173 -6.67 -18.97 -13.25
CA ASN A 173 -6.52 -18.02 -14.34
C ASN A 173 -5.89 -18.69 -15.54
N LEU A 174 -6.36 -18.34 -16.73
CA LEU A 174 -5.81 -18.77 -18.00
C LEU A 174 -5.43 -17.54 -18.81
N SER A 175 -4.26 -17.57 -19.44
CA SER A 175 -3.76 -16.49 -20.26
C SER A 175 -3.17 -17.00 -21.54
N TYR A 176 -3.40 -16.27 -22.64
CA TYR A 176 -2.68 -16.42 -23.89
C TYR A 176 -1.90 -15.14 -24.18
N PHE A 177 -0.70 -15.28 -24.68
CA PHE A 177 0.13 -14.11 -24.96
C PHE A 177 1.00 -14.31 -26.20
N GLY A 178 1.23 -13.19 -26.87
CA GLY A 178 2.13 -13.13 -28.02
C GLY A 178 2.96 -11.85 -27.98
N ARG A 179 4.19 -11.95 -28.41
CA ARG A 179 5.12 -10.82 -28.57
C ARG A 179 5.89 -10.95 -29.85
N ALA A 180 5.98 -9.88 -30.60
CA ALA A 180 6.86 -9.74 -31.74
C ALA A 180 7.81 -8.56 -31.52
N SER A 181 9.11 -8.79 -31.58
CA SER A 181 10.13 -7.75 -31.46
C SER A 181 10.99 -7.73 -32.72
N TYR A 182 11.29 -6.55 -33.17
CA TYR A 182 12.12 -6.31 -34.34
C TYR A 182 13.20 -5.29 -34.00
N ASP A 183 14.43 -5.58 -34.40
CA ASP A 183 15.58 -4.71 -34.30
C ASP A 183 16.26 -4.65 -35.67
N TYR A 184 16.50 -3.43 -36.15
CA TYR A 184 17.27 -3.17 -37.36
C TYR A 184 18.63 -2.58 -37.01
N ALA A 185 19.69 -3.38 -37.22
CA ALA A 185 21.08 -2.99 -37.08
C ALA A 185 21.44 -2.34 -35.74
N GLY A 186 20.73 -2.65 -34.65
CA GLY A 186 20.93 -2.01 -33.35
C GLY A 186 20.55 -0.53 -33.31
N LYS A 187 19.76 -0.05 -34.28
CA LYS A 187 19.34 1.36 -34.42
C LYS A 187 17.88 1.58 -34.16
N TYR A 188 17.02 0.80 -34.79
CA TYR A 188 15.58 0.94 -34.74
C TYR A 188 14.97 -0.30 -34.12
N PHE A 189 14.17 -0.09 -33.09
CA PHE A 189 13.51 -1.14 -32.33
C PHE A 189 12.01 -0.96 -32.39
N ALA A 190 11.29 -2.04 -32.57
CA ALA A 190 9.83 -2.07 -32.47
C ALA A 190 9.41 -3.35 -31.76
N GLN A 191 8.42 -3.24 -30.88
CA GLN A 191 7.84 -4.39 -30.20
C GLN A 191 6.32 -4.24 -30.13
N PHE A 192 5.65 -5.34 -30.39
CA PHE A 192 4.21 -5.49 -30.18
C PHE A 192 3.97 -6.67 -29.23
N THR A 193 3.07 -6.48 -28.26
CA THR A 193 2.66 -7.52 -27.32
C THR A 193 1.13 -7.52 -27.23
N LEU A 194 0.54 -8.71 -27.22
CA LEU A 194 -0.88 -8.90 -26.93
C LEU A 194 -1.01 -9.98 -25.86
N ARG A 195 -1.79 -9.68 -24.84
CA ARG A 195 -2.14 -10.64 -23.80
C ARG A 195 -3.66 -10.71 -23.65
N ALA A 196 -4.19 -11.93 -23.63
CA ALA A 196 -5.59 -12.22 -23.37
C ALA A 196 -5.67 -13.03 -22.08
N ASP A 197 -6.36 -12.51 -21.08
CA ASP A 197 -6.49 -13.12 -19.76
C ASP A 197 -7.96 -13.48 -19.48
N VAL A 198 -8.18 -14.63 -18.85
CA VAL A 198 -9.50 -15.09 -18.40
C VAL A 198 -9.51 -15.12 -16.89
N ALA A 199 -10.33 -14.27 -16.28
CA ALA A 199 -10.55 -14.30 -14.83
C ALA A 199 -11.36 -15.55 -14.41
N ASP A 200 -11.17 -15.96 -13.15
CA ASP A 200 -12.01 -17.02 -12.56
C ASP A 200 -13.49 -16.63 -12.57
N LEU A 201 -14.39 -17.62 -12.74
CA LEU A 201 -15.82 -17.41 -12.74
C LEU A 201 -16.35 -16.87 -11.40
N SER A 202 -15.66 -17.15 -10.32
CA SER A 202 -16.00 -16.58 -9.01
C SER A 202 -15.77 -15.06 -8.93
N ILE A 203 -14.94 -14.50 -9.80
CA ILE A 203 -14.52 -13.09 -9.73
C ILE A 203 -15.33 -12.22 -10.70
N LEU A 204 -15.54 -12.67 -11.94
CA LEU A 204 -16.28 -11.91 -12.97
C LEU A 204 -17.37 -12.76 -13.63
N PRO A 205 -18.47 -12.13 -14.05
CA PRO A 205 -19.54 -12.78 -14.79
C PRO A 205 -19.03 -13.43 -16.09
N LEU A 206 -19.64 -14.53 -16.51
CA LEU A 206 -19.19 -15.36 -17.63
C LEU A 206 -18.86 -14.57 -18.91
N GLN A 207 -19.67 -13.55 -19.24
CA GLN A 207 -19.51 -12.74 -20.45
C GLN A 207 -18.44 -11.66 -20.34
N LYS A 208 -17.94 -11.35 -19.13
CA LYS A 208 -16.99 -10.26 -18.85
C LYS A 208 -15.61 -10.75 -18.39
N ARG A 209 -15.38 -12.07 -18.37
CA ARG A 209 -14.15 -12.68 -17.87
C ARG A 209 -12.91 -12.41 -18.72
N TRP A 210 -13.08 -12.20 -20.03
CA TRP A 210 -11.97 -11.97 -20.95
C TRP A 210 -11.51 -10.53 -20.90
N GLY A 211 -10.20 -10.33 -20.68
CA GLY A 211 -9.49 -9.07 -20.81
C GLY A 211 -8.43 -9.17 -21.90
N TYR A 212 -8.31 -8.11 -22.73
CA TYR A 212 -7.34 -8.03 -23.82
C TYR A 212 -6.44 -6.81 -23.61
N PHE A 213 -5.14 -7.04 -23.55
CA PHE A 213 -4.16 -6.04 -23.14
C PHE A 213 -3.04 -5.92 -24.20
N PRO A 214 -3.24 -5.08 -25.22
CA PRO A 214 -2.22 -4.79 -26.22
C PRO A 214 -1.18 -3.81 -25.69
N ALA A 215 0.06 -3.90 -26.20
CA ALA A 215 1.10 -2.91 -25.98
C ALA A 215 2.01 -2.82 -27.20
N VAL A 216 2.50 -1.61 -27.48
CA VAL A 216 3.45 -1.32 -28.54
C VAL A 216 4.56 -0.40 -28.01
N SER A 217 5.79 -0.64 -28.42
CA SER A 217 6.91 0.25 -28.12
C SER A 217 7.83 0.37 -29.32
N VAL A 218 8.43 1.55 -29.45
CA VAL A 218 9.43 1.86 -30.46
C VAL A 218 10.64 2.53 -29.81
N GLY A 219 11.82 2.32 -30.38
CA GLY A 219 13.06 2.92 -29.92
C GLY A 219 13.99 3.25 -31.08
N TRP A 220 14.69 4.36 -30.95
CA TRP A 220 15.70 4.78 -31.91
C TRP A 220 16.99 5.13 -31.18
N VAL A 221 18.05 4.38 -31.48
CA VAL A 221 19.40 4.65 -30.95
C VAL A 221 20.11 5.60 -31.91
N LEU A 222 19.99 6.89 -31.61
CA LEU A 222 20.60 7.95 -32.44
C LEU A 222 22.10 7.88 -32.44
N SER A 223 22.71 7.50 -31.30
CA SER A 223 24.17 7.36 -31.22
C SER A 223 24.78 6.37 -32.21
N ASN A 224 23.97 5.44 -32.77
CA ASN A 224 24.42 4.49 -33.80
C ASN A 224 24.27 5.04 -35.22
N GLU A 225 23.79 6.30 -35.38
CA GLU A 225 23.66 6.93 -36.69
C GLU A 225 24.95 7.62 -37.15
N LYS A 226 25.19 7.61 -38.45
CA LYS A 226 26.40 8.19 -39.05
C LYS A 226 26.61 9.67 -38.71
N PHE A 227 25.55 10.45 -38.60
CA PHE A 227 25.65 11.87 -38.28
C PHE A 227 26.08 12.14 -36.81
N MET A 228 26.00 11.12 -35.94
CA MET A 228 26.45 11.19 -34.55
C MET A 228 27.90 10.75 -34.34
N GLU A 229 28.55 10.12 -35.31
CA GLU A 229 29.93 9.56 -35.20
C GLU A 229 30.97 10.58 -34.73
N ASN A 230 30.77 11.87 -35.07
CA ASN A 230 31.67 12.95 -34.67
C ASN A 230 31.46 13.46 -33.24
N LEU A 231 30.34 13.09 -32.58
CA LEU A 231 30.00 13.52 -31.23
C LEU A 231 30.53 12.53 -30.18
N LYS A 232 31.87 12.40 -30.10
CA LYS A 232 32.58 11.45 -29.23
C LYS A 232 32.25 11.57 -27.73
N SER A 233 31.71 12.71 -27.30
CA SER A 233 31.30 12.91 -25.90
C SER A 233 30.01 12.15 -25.53
N ILE A 234 29.21 11.74 -26.54
CA ILE A 234 27.97 10.99 -26.35
C ILE A 234 28.26 9.53 -26.70
N SER A 235 28.22 8.65 -25.69
CA SER A 235 28.43 7.22 -25.88
C SER A 235 27.13 6.47 -26.20
N HIS A 236 25.98 6.99 -25.74
CA HIS A 236 24.69 6.41 -26.05
C HIS A 236 23.59 7.49 -25.98
N LEU A 237 22.75 7.55 -27.01
CA LEU A 237 21.56 8.37 -27.05
C LEU A 237 20.44 7.57 -27.70
N LYS A 238 19.36 7.31 -26.91
CA LYS A 238 18.19 6.56 -27.36
C LYS A 238 16.93 7.36 -27.07
N LEU A 239 16.05 7.46 -28.06
CA LEU A 239 14.68 7.89 -27.91
C LEU A 239 13.78 6.66 -27.84
N ARG A 240 12.76 6.71 -26.99
CA ARG A 240 11.78 5.63 -26.82
C ARG A 240 10.38 6.20 -26.67
N ALA A 241 9.42 5.46 -27.20
CA ALA A 241 8.01 5.74 -27.01
C ALA A 241 7.26 4.42 -26.82
N SER A 242 6.32 4.40 -25.91
CA SER A 242 5.49 3.24 -25.69
C SER A 242 4.04 3.62 -25.39
N TRP A 243 3.15 2.73 -25.75
CA TRP A 243 1.75 2.72 -25.35
C TRP A 243 1.34 1.30 -25.01
N GLY A 244 0.56 1.14 -23.94
CA GLY A 244 0.07 -0.17 -23.56
C GLY A 244 -1.09 -0.13 -22.60
N GLN A 245 -1.79 -1.26 -22.51
CA GLN A 245 -2.90 -1.47 -21.61
C GLN A 245 -2.62 -2.64 -20.67
N ASN A 246 -3.06 -2.49 -19.40
CA ASN A 246 -3.06 -3.54 -18.38
C ASN A 246 -4.45 -3.62 -17.74
N GLY A 247 -4.88 -4.85 -17.42
CA GLY A 247 -6.10 -5.09 -16.67
C GLY A 247 -5.85 -5.32 -15.19
N SER A 248 -6.85 -4.98 -14.38
CA SER A 248 -6.89 -5.30 -12.94
C SER A 248 -8.27 -5.76 -12.52
N ILE A 249 -8.32 -6.73 -11.63
CA ILE A 249 -9.50 -7.19 -10.89
C ILE A 249 -9.20 -7.19 -9.38
N ALA A 250 -8.18 -6.43 -8.99
CA ALA A 250 -7.77 -6.32 -7.59
C ALA A 250 -8.91 -5.72 -6.74
N GLY A 251 -9.09 -6.26 -5.54
CA GLY A 251 -10.16 -5.83 -4.64
C GLY A 251 -11.48 -6.55 -4.83
N LEU A 252 -11.64 -7.40 -5.85
CA LEU A 252 -12.78 -8.29 -5.99
C LEU A 252 -12.55 -9.58 -5.20
N ALA A 253 -13.59 -10.02 -4.49
CA ALA A 253 -13.68 -11.31 -3.83
C ALA A 253 -14.70 -12.19 -4.53
N ASP A 254 -14.85 -13.44 -4.07
CA ASP A 254 -15.73 -14.43 -4.66
C ASP A 254 -17.18 -13.93 -4.75
N TYR A 255 -17.74 -14.02 -5.93
CA TYR A 255 -19.15 -13.75 -6.24
C TYR A 255 -19.66 -12.37 -5.84
N MET A 256 -18.77 -11.35 -5.73
CA MET A 256 -19.21 -9.99 -5.39
C MET A 256 -20.11 -9.36 -6.45
N TYR A 257 -20.12 -9.88 -7.66
CA TYR A 257 -21.01 -9.42 -8.73
C TYR A 257 -22.43 -10.00 -8.62
N ASP A 258 -22.62 -11.02 -7.78
CA ASP A 258 -23.89 -11.73 -7.62
C ASP A 258 -24.55 -11.40 -6.28
N ALA A 259 -25.87 -11.59 -6.23
CA ALA A 259 -26.64 -11.41 -5.01
C ALA A 259 -26.71 -12.74 -4.26
N THR A 260 -25.93 -12.88 -3.18
CA THR A 260 -26.09 -14.01 -2.27
C THR A 260 -27.27 -13.79 -1.33
N ILE A 261 -27.84 -14.86 -0.81
CA ILE A 261 -28.96 -14.78 0.14
C ILE A 261 -28.41 -14.77 1.57
N LEU A 262 -28.70 -13.71 2.30
CA LEU A 262 -28.47 -13.65 3.74
C LEU A 262 -29.69 -14.28 4.44
N SER A 263 -29.44 -15.21 5.36
CA SER A 263 -30.44 -15.80 6.24
C SER A 263 -30.24 -15.30 7.67
N GLY A 264 -31.23 -15.48 8.52
CA GLY A 264 -31.15 -15.05 9.91
C GLY A 264 -31.51 -13.57 10.13
N ILE A 265 -32.15 -12.94 9.16
CA ILE A 265 -32.66 -11.57 9.27
C ILE A 265 -33.99 -11.63 10.02
N ASN A 266 -34.01 -11.04 11.21
CA ASN A 266 -35.20 -11.00 12.02
C ASN A 266 -36.10 -9.81 11.66
N TYR A 267 -37.39 -10.05 11.48
CA TYR A 267 -38.39 -8.98 11.34
C TYR A 267 -39.53 -9.15 12.31
N PRO A 268 -40.12 -8.05 12.83
CA PRO A 268 -41.22 -8.12 13.81
C PRO A 268 -42.50 -8.59 13.11
N MET A 269 -43.14 -9.61 13.65
CA MET A 269 -44.49 -10.04 13.27
C MET A 269 -45.50 -9.54 14.31
N SER A 270 -46.49 -8.82 13.83
CA SER A 270 -47.70 -8.30 14.52
C SER A 270 -47.70 -8.34 16.06
N GLY A 271 -47.39 -7.23 16.68
CA GLY A 271 -47.87 -6.88 18.04
C GLY A 271 -47.13 -7.45 19.25
N ASP A 272 -46.47 -8.57 19.15
CA ASP A 272 -45.64 -9.18 20.18
C ASP A 272 -44.16 -9.16 19.78
N VAL A 273 -43.27 -9.23 20.79
CA VAL A 273 -41.80 -9.23 20.62
C VAL A 273 -41.28 -10.54 19.98
N SER A 274 -42.06 -11.15 19.10
CA SER A 274 -41.67 -12.34 18.35
C SER A 274 -41.03 -11.91 17.04
N TYR A 275 -39.79 -12.34 16.84
CA TYR A 275 -39.04 -12.12 15.61
C TYR A 275 -39.04 -13.41 14.79
N GLU A 276 -39.57 -13.33 13.58
CA GLU A 276 -39.45 -14.42 12.60
C GLU A 276 -38.16 -14.28 11.81
N THR A 277 -37.52 -15.41 11.59
CA THR A 277 -36.30 -15.45 10.81
C THR A 277 -36.59 -15.47 9.30
N GLY A 278 -36.18 -14.43 8.64
CA GLY A 278 -36.31 -14.29 7.19
C GLY A 278 -34.99 -14.41 6.43
N SER A 279 -35.07 -14.22 5.15
CA SER A 279 -33.93 -14.16 4.25
C SER A 279 -34.10 -13.01 3.25
N LEU A 280 -32.98 -12.36 2.89
CA LEU A 280 -32.99 -11.30 1.87
C LEU A 280 -31.72 -11.39 1.00
N PRO A 281 -31.74 -10.83 -0.22
CA PRO A 281 -30.52 -10.69 -1.02
C PRO A 281 -29.49 -9.82 -0.28
N SER A 282 -28.23 -10.25 -0.27
CA SER A 282 -27.14 -9.52 0.38
C SER A 282 -26.82 -8.20 -0.30
N ALA A 283 -27.02 -8.15 -1.62
CA ALA A 283 -26.71 -7.00 -2.47
C ALA A 283 -27.58 -7.02 -3.73
N THR A 284 -27.62 -5.91 -4.44
CA THR A 284 -28.11 -5.87 -5.83
C THR A 284 -26.99 -6.38 -6.75
N GLY A 285 -27.22 -7.47 -7.49
CA GLY A 285 -26.22 -8.06 -8.39
C GLY A 285 -25.82 -7.10 -9.54
N ASN A 286 -24.57 -7.22 -9.99
CA ASN A 286 -24.04 -6.46 -11.13
C ASN A 286 -23.32 -7.38 -12.13
N TYR A 287 -24.06 -7.87 -13.12
CA TYR A 287 -23.53 -8.76 -14.17
C TYR A 287 -22.80 -8.03 -15.30
N ASP A 288 -22.71 -6.68 -15.23
CA ASP A 288 -21.91 -5.86 -16.14
C ASP A 288 -20.50 -5.56 -15.61
N LEU A 289 -20.19 -6.03 -14.40
CA LEU A 289 -18.89 -5.89 -13.79
C LEU A 289 -17.81 -6.48 -14.71
N LYS A 290 -16.77 -5.68 -15.01
CA LYS A 290 -15.69 -6.01 -15.93
C LYS A 290 -14.33 -5.61 -15.38
N TRP A 291 -13.28 -5.94 -16.12
CA TRP A 291 -11.92 -5.54 -15.83
C TRP A 291 -11.79 -4.01 -15.74
N GLU A 292 -11.10 -3.54 -14.72
CA GLU A 292 -10.49 -2.21 -14.69
C GLU A 292 -9.31 -2.20 -15.67
N THR A 293 -9.17 -1.15 -16.47
CA THR A 293 -8.13 -1.04 -17.48
C THR A 293 -7.27 0.19 -17.23
N SER A 294 -5.97 -0.01 -17.12
CA SER A 294 -4.98 1.06 -17.13
C SER A 294 -4.32 1.17 -18.50
N GLU A 295 -4.40 2.35 -19.10
CA GLU A 295 -3.76 2.71 -20.36
C GLU A 295 -2.63 3.71 -20.07
N GLN A 296 -1.44 3.46 -20.60
CA GLN A 296 -0.28 4.33 -20.39
C GLN A 296 0.41 4.67 -21.69
N ILE A 297 0.77 5.95 -21.83
CA ILE A 297 1.71 6.46 -22.82
C ILE A 297 2.99 6.85 -22.06
N ASP A 298 4.13 6.53 -22.65
CA ASP A 298 5.44 6.84 -22.11
C ASP A 298 6.37 7.30 -23.23
N LEU A 299 7.04 8.44 -23.01
CA LEU A 299 8.02 9.02 -23.93
C LEU A 299 9.33 9.26 -23.18
N GLY A 300 10.43 8.64 -23.64
CA GLY A 300 11.66 8.66 -22.88
C GLY A 300 12.91 8.96 -23.72
N ILE A 301 13.93 9.46 -23.01
CA ILE A 301 15.27 9.73 -23.53
C ILE A 301 16.29 9.08 -22.59
N ASP A 302 17.16 8.25 -23.14
CA ASP A 302 18.30 7.68 -22.42
C ASP A 302 19.59 8.26 -23.00
N LEU A 303 20.40 8.92 -22.18
CA LEU A 303 21.65 9.57 -22.58
C LEU A 303 22.81 9.09 -21.70
N ARG A 304 23.92 8.68 -22.33
CA ARG A 304 25.20 8.46 -21.64
C ARG A 304 26.29 9.28 -22.32
N MET A 305 27.11 9.91 -21.49
CA MET A 305 28.17 10.83 -21.94
C MET A 305 29.48 10.64 -21.17
N LEU A 306 30.53 11.26 -21.67
CA LEU A 306 31.83 11.37 -21.00
C LEU A 306 32.43 9.99 -20.65
N ASN A 307 32.46 9.08 -21.63
CA ASN A 307 32.88 7.69 -21.43
C ASN A 307 32.04 6.96 -20.35
N ASP A 308 30.70 7.10 -20.42
CA ASP A 308 29.73 6.52 -19.50
C ASP A 308 29.83 6.99 -18.02
N ARG A 309 30.54 8.09 -17.76
CA ARG A 309 30.57 8.68 -16.41
C ARG A 309 29.26 9.34 -16.06
N LEU A 310 28.63 10.03 -17.00
CA LEU A 310 27.33 10.65 -16.86
C LEU A 310 26.27 9.81 -17.56
N SER A 311 25.21 9.45 -16.83
CA SER A 311 24.00 8.85 -17.36
C SER A 311 22.80 9.70 -16.96
N PHE A 312 21.95 10.00 -17.92
CA PHE A 312 20.72 10.77 -17.73
C PHE A 312 19.57 10.06 -18.40
N GLY A 313 18.45 9.91 -17.65
CA GLY A 313 17.17 9.43 -18.13
C GLY A 313 16.10 10.51 -17.92
N PHE A 314 15.24 10.64 -18.89
CA PHE A 314 14.08 11.51 -18.83
C PHE A 314 12.88 10.78 -19.42
N ASP A 315 11.76 10.80 -18.69
CA ASP A 315 10.48 10.25 -19.12
C ASP A 315 9.35 11.23 -18.87
N TYR A 316 8.44 11.28 -19.81
CA TYR A 316 7.08 11.79 -19.64
C TYR A 316 6.12 10.64 -19.72
N TYR A 317 5.25 10.53 -18.71
CA TYR A 317 4.20 9.51 -18.72
C TYR A 317 2.81 10.12 -18.53
N GLU A 318 1.84 9.47 -19.15
CA GLU A 318 0.42 9.69 -18.90
C GLU A 318 -0.27 8.33 -18.76
N LYS A 319 -0.84 8.09 -17.57
CA LYS A 319 -1.58 6.87 -17.24
C LYS A 319 -3.03 7.20 -16.95
N LYS A 320 -3.95 6.57 -17.66
CA LYS A 320 -5.40 6.64 -17.44
C LYS A 320 -5.90 5.29 -16.93
N THR A 321 -6.44 5.26 -15.73
CA THR A 321 -7.20 4.11 -15.23
C THR A 321 -8.66 4.34 -15.56
N LYS A 322 -9.24 3.46 -16.35
CA LYS A 322 -10.63 3.49 -16.80
C LYS A 322 -11.41 2.37 -16.16
N ASP A 323 -12.71 2.58 -15.97
CA ASP A 323 -13.60 1.56 -15.40
C ASP A 323 -13.13 1.11 -14.01
N LEU A 324 -12.64 2.06 -13.18
CA LEU A 324 -12.17 1.78 -11.81
C LEU A 324 -13.27 1.05 -11.03
N ILE A 325 -12.89 -0.06 -10.41
CA ILE A 325 -13.81 -0.86 -9.62
C ILE A 325 -13.98 -0.23 -8.24
N VAL A 326 -15.20 0.19 -7.94
CA VAL A 326 -15.57 0.78 -6.65
C VAL A 326 -16.47 -0.18 -5.89
N THR A 327 -16.14 -0.37 -4.62
CA THR A 327 -16.88 -1.21 -3.66
C THR A 327 -17.47 -0.35 -2.55
N GLY A 328 -18.49 -0.84 -1.86
CA GLY A 328 -19.03 -0.16 -0.67
C GLY A 328 -19.85 1.08 -0.98
N ILE A 329 -20.43 1.17 -2.16
CA ILE A 329 -21.37 2.23 -2.52
C ILE A 329 -22.63 2.06 -1.67
N THR A 330 -23.02 3.11 -0.95
CA THR A 330 -24.28 3.11 -0.17
C THR A 330 -25.45 3.29 -1.15
N PRO A 331 -26.37 2.33 -1.22
CA PRO A 331 -27.54 2.45 -2.08
C PRO A 331 -28.53 3.47 -1.53
N SER A 332 -29.48 3.89 -2.36
CA SER A 332 -30.65 4.65 -1.89
C SER A 332 -31.36 3.89 -0.76
N LEU A 333 -31.89 4.62 0.21
CA LEU A 333 -32.69 4.07 1.33
C LEU A 333 -33.88 3.20 0.85
N ILE A 334 -34.35 3.39 -0.38
CA ILE A 334 -35.42 2.62 -0.99
C ILE A 334 -35.00 1.18 -1.29
N VAL A 335 -33.73 0.92 -1.55
CA VAL A 335 -33.23 -0.42 -1.96
C VAL A 335 -33.09 -1.38 -0.77
N GLY A 336 -32.77 -0.86 0.42
CA GLY A 336 -32.72 -1.63 1.67
C GLY A 336 -31.59 -2.65 1.79
N ASN A 337 -30.73 -2.81 0.76
CA ASN A 337 -29.56 -3.69 0.79
C ASN A 337 -28.32 -2.98 0.23
N THR A 338 -27.15 -3.61 0.27
CA THR A 338 -25.91 -3.07 -0.28
C THR A 338 -25.88 -3.19 -1.82
N THR A 339 -25.01 -2.43 -2.48
CA THR A 339 -24.72 -2.60 -3.92
C THR A 339 -23.53 -3.51 -4.12
N SER A 340 -23.57 -4.30 -5.21
CA SER A 340 -22.39 -4.99 -5.73
C SER A 340 -21.35 -3.97 -6.24
N PRO A 341 -20.07 -4.36 -6.33
CA PRO A 341 -19.05 -3.54 -6.99
C PRO A 341 -19.47 -3.09 -8.38
N MET A 342 -19.08 -1.89 -8.75
CA MET A 342 -19.33 -1.36 -10.09
C MET A 342 -18.11 -0.66 -10.67
N ASN A 343 -18.02 -0.63 -12.00
CA ASN A 343 -17.01 0.17 -12.70
C ASN A 343 -17.52 1.61 -12.77
N ALA A 344 -17.06 2.47 -11.83
CA ALA A 344 -17.71 3.74 -11.54
C ALA A 344 -16.85 4.99 -11.74
N GLY A 345 -15.57 4.85 -12.05
CA GLY A 345 -14.70 6.02 -12.14
C GLY A 345 -13.54 5.90 -13.10
N ASN A 346 -12.98 7.05 -13.49
CA ASN A 346 -11.73 7.12 -14.24
C ASN A 346 -10.77 8.07 -13.52
N VAL A 347 -9.48 7.70 -13.54
CA VAL A 347 -8.40 8.48 -12.91
C VAL A 347 -7.28 8.69 -13.91
N LYS A 348 -6.76 9.90 -13.96
CA LYS A 348 -5.59 10.27 -14.76
C LYS A 348 -4.42 10.58 -13.84
N ASN A 349 -3.27 9.98 -14.14
CA ASN A 349 -1.97 10.31 -13.57
C ASN A 349 -1.04 10.76 -14.70
N SER A 350 -0.30 11.84 -14.51
CA SER A 350 0.71 12.29 -15.47
C SER A 350 1.88 12.94 -14.73
N GLY A 351 3.06 12.84 -15.32
CA GLY A 351 4.25 13.42 -14.69
C GLY A 351 5.49 13.27 -15.53
N PHE A 352 6.58 13.74 -14.95
CA PHE A 352 7.93 13.64 -15.49
C PHE A 352 8.79 12.87 -14.52
N GLU A 353 9.67 12.04 -15.05
CA GLU A 353 10.68 11.31 -14.29
C GLU A 353 12.05 11.70 -14.80
N PHE A 354 12.96 12.00 -13.87
CA PHE A 354 14.34 12.33 -14.15
C PHE A 354 15.24 11.41 -13.36
N GLU A 355 16.22 10.83 -14.03
CA GLU A 355 17.28 10.06 -13.41
C GLU A 355 18.64 10.63 -13.82
N LEU A 356 19.51 10.83 -12.85
CA LEU A 356 20.87 11.30 -13.05
C LEU A 356 21.84 10.38 -12.30
N SER A 357 22.85 9.91 -12.99
CA SER A 357 23.93 9.13 -12.38
C SER A 357 25.27 9.65 -12.86
N TRP A 358 26.11 10.00 -11.89
CA TRP A 358 27.52 10.29 -12.12
C TRP A 358 28.38 9.25 -11.44
N ARG A 359 29.38 8.70 -12.14
CA ARG A 359 30.37 7.79 -11.58
C ARG A 359 31.75 8.12 -12.11
N ASP A 360 32.72 8.14 -11.21
CA ASP A 360 34.11 8.39 -11.59
C ASP A 360 35.07 7.75 -10.57
N HIS A 361 36.36 7.78 -10.89
CA HIS A 361 37.42 7.32 -9.99
C HIS A 361 38.65 8.23 -10.08
N ILE A 362 39.29 8.39 -8.94
CA ILE A 362 40.56 9.13 -8.79
C ILE A 362 41.53 8.16 -8.13
N LYS A 363 42.41 7.52 -8.94
CA LYS A 363 43.28 6.43 -8.50
C LYS A 363 42.45 5.29 -7.84
N ASP A 364 42.72 4.99 -6.57
CA ASP A 364 42.05 3.94 -5.82
C ASP A 364 40.71 4.37 -5.22
N PHE A 365 40.35 5.64 -5.35
CA PHE A 365 39.08 6.18 -4.84
C PHE A 365 38.04 6.20 -5.96
N SER A 366 36.95 5.42 -5.80
CA SER A 366 35.80 5.44 -6.69
C SER A 366 34.58 6.02 -6.00
N TYR A 367 33.79 6.78 -6.73
CA TYR A 367 32.56 7.37 -6.19
C TYR A 367 31.45 7.41 -7.23
N SER A 368 30.21 7.38 -6.73
CA SER A 368 29.05 7.65 -7.58
C SER A 368 27.98 8.45 -6.84
N VAL A 369 27.26 9.26 -7.60
CA VAL A 369 26.07 9.99 -7.17
C VAL A 369 24.94 9.58 -8.09
N LYS A 370 23.84 9.09 -7.52
CA LYS A 370 22.62 8.83 -8.27
C LYS A 370 21.51 9.65 -7.66
N ALA A 371 20.72 10.31 -8.47
CA ALA A 371 19.56 11.08 -8.06
C ALA A 371 18.40 10.77 -9.00
N ASN A 372 17.22 10.71 -8.45
CA ASN A 372 15.98 10.61 -9.21
C ASN A 372 14.92 11.55 -8.62
N ILE A 373 14.06 12.04 -9.49
CA ILE A 373 12.88 12.83 -9.14
C ILE A 373 11.73 12.42 -10.05
N ALA A 374 10.55 12.21 -9.47
CA ALA A 374 9.34 11.89 -10.20
C ALA A 374 8.23 12.86 -9.76
N THR A 375 7.66 13.59 -10.71
CA THR A 375 6.50 14.45 -10.47
C THR A 375 5.22 13.67 -10.69
N LEU A 376 4.15 14.04 -9.98
CA LEU A 376 2.85 13.39 -10.10
C LEU A 376 1.73 14.42 -10.07
N LYS A 377 0.90 14.42 -11.12
CA LYS A 377 -0.39 15.10 -11.15
C LYS A 377 -1.48 14.05 -11.27
N ASN A 378 -2.29 13.92 -10.22
CA ASN A 378 -3.40 12.97 -10.14
C ASN A 378 -4.73 13.72 -10.24
N LYS A 379 -5.69 13.16 -10.97
CA LYS A 379 -7.04 13.73 -11.10
C LYS A 379 -8.07 12.66 -11.39
N VAL A 380 -9.21 12.68 -10.69
CA VAL A 380 -10.43 11.96 -11.06
C VAL A 380 -11.04 12.67 -12.26
N THR A 381 -11.20 11.98 -13.38
CA THR A 381 -11.67 12.57 -14.65
C THR A 381 -13.11 12.20 -14.99
N TYR A 382 -13.66 11.23 -14.30
CA TYR A 382 -15.04 10.79 -14.44
C TYR A 382 -15.49 10.05 -13.18
N LEU A 383 -16.71 10.28 -12.78
CA LEU A 383 -17.44 9.50 -11.79
C LEU A 383 -18.83 9.18 -12.37
N HIS A 384 -19.34 7.98 -12.07
CA HIS A 384 -20.65 7.53 -12.56
C HIS A 384 -21.75 8.52 -12.15
N GLU A 385 -22.65 8.86 -13.06
CA GLU A 385 -23.67 9.92 -12.91
C GLU A 385 -24.60 9.78 -11.70
N THR A 386 -24.75 8.56 -11.19
CA THR A 386 -25.53 8.30 -9.97
C THR A 386 -24.77 8.65 -8.67
N LEU A 387 -23.50 9.01 -8.77
CA LEU A 387 -22.62 9.29 -7.65
C LEU A 387 -22.07 10.72 -7.75
N GLU A 388 -22.43 11.56 -6.81
CA GLU A 388 -21.81 12.89 -6.69
C GLU A 388 -20.37 12.76 -6.21
N ARG A 389 -20.16 11.96 -5.18
CA ARG A 389 -18.85 11.64 -4.59
C ARG A 389 -18.91 10.32 -3.83
N ILE A 390 -17.77 9.69 -3.65
CA ILE A 390 -17.62 8.49 -2.84
C ILE A 390 -16.86 8.86 -1.57
N ALA A 391 -17.45 8.57 -0.43
CA ALA A 391 -16.83 8.80 0.87
C ALA A 391 -15.92 7.63 1.24
N SER A 392 -14.78 7.90 1.88
CA SER A 392 -13.95 6.87 2.48
C SER A 392 -14.63 6.25 3.71
N THR A 393 -14.06 5.17 4.22
CA THR A 393 -14.47 4.63 5.52
C THR A 393 -14.32 5.68 6.61
N THR A 394 -15.33 5.79 7.46
CA THR A 394 -15.35 6.75 8.57
C THR A 394 -14.25 6.45 9.57
N SER A 395 -13.44 7.44 9.89
CA SER A 395 -12.49 7.37 10.99
C SER A 395 -13.19 7.58 12.33
N ALA A 396 -12.96 6.70 13.31
CA ALA A 396 -13.56 6.80 14.62
C ALA A 396 -13.29 8.16 15.29
N GLY A 397 -14.32 8.93 15.58
CA GLY A 397 -14.31 10.18 16.33
C GLY A 397 -14.06 11.46 15.51
N ILE A 398 -13.84 11.37 14.18
CA ILE A 398 -13.72 12.55 13.31
C ILE A 398 -14.76 12.48 12.18
N GLY A 399 -15.23 11.28 11.84
CA GLY A 399 -16.07 11.02 10.68
C GLY A 399 -15.26 10.87 9.39
N THR A 400 -15.93 11.02 8.26
CA THR A 400 -15.30 10.90 6.95
C THR A 400 -14.51 12.15 6.60
N MET A 401 -13.26 11.98 6.16
CA MET A 401 -12.37 13.05 5.76
C MET A 401 -11.99 12.97 4.28
N ASN A 402 -11.84 11.76 3.73
CA ASN A 402 -11.36 11.57 2.37
C ASN A 402 -12.51 11.29 1.42
N TYR A 403 -12.44 11.88 0.24
CA TYR A 403 -13.46 11.75 -0.80
C TYR A 403 -12.84 11.50 -2.16
N PHE A 404 -13.58 10.73 -2.97
CA PHE A 404 -13.28 10.51 -4.38
C PHE A 404 -14.36 11.23 -5.19
N GLU A 405 -14.00 12.27 -5.92
CA GLU A 405 -14.91 13.18 -6.61
C GLU A 405 -14.30 13.66 -7.92
N GLU A 406 -15.11 13.84 -8.95
CA GLU A 406 -14.65 14.33 -10.23
C GLU A 406 -14.03 15.72 -10.12
N GLY A 407 -12.90 15.93 -10.78
CA GLY A 407 -12.19 17.20 -10.77
C GLY A 407 -11.08 17.32 -9.73
N HIS A 408 -11.09 16.47 -8.70
CA HIS A 408 -10.16 16.47 -7.57
C HIS A 408 -9.11 15.34 -7.67
N PRO A 409 -8.03 15.38 -6.88
CA PRO A 409 -7.17 14.23 -6.66
C PRO A 409 -7.94 13.08 -5.98
N ILE A 410 -7.49 11.84 -6.19
CA ILE A 410 -8.11 10.68 -5.52
C ILE A 410 -7.99 10.83 -3.99
N TRP A 411 -9.09 10.57 -3.29
CA TRP A 411 -9.14 10.58 -1.82
C TRP A 411 -8.59 11.87 -1.20
N TYR A 412 -8.88 13.03 -1.81
CA TYR A 412 -8.56 14.34 -1.25
C TYR A 412 -9.26 14.55 0.09
N MET A 413 -8.71 15.43 0.91
CA MET A 413 -9.27 15.78 2.21
C MET A 413 -10.31 16.89 2.04
N ARG A 414 -11.53 16.66 2.53
CA ARG A 414 -12.63 17.61 2.48
C ARG A 414 -13.06 18.01 3.88
N GLY A 415 -13.15 19.30 4.14
CA GLY A 415 -13.50 19.86 5.43
C GLY A 415 -13.70 21.36 5.37
N TYR A 416 -13.66 21.99 6.52
CA TYR A 416 -13.91 23.42 6.67
C TYR A 416 -12.61 24.23 6.54
N GLU A 417 -12.64 25.34 5.80
CA GLU A 417 -11.54 26.29 5.76
C GLU A 417 -11.56 27.15 7.03
N CYS A 418 -10.64 26.89 7.96
CA CYS A 418 -10.49 27.68 9.18
C CYS A 418 -9.71 28.95 8.88
N THR A 419 -10.35 30.11 9.01
CA THR A 419 -9.76 31.43 8.71
C THR A 419 -8.95 32.01 9.88
N GLY A 420 -9.16 31.50 11.10
CA GLY A 420 -8.44 31.96 12.28
C GLY A 420 -9.11 31.52 13.57
N ILE A 421 -8.64 32.09 14.68
CA ILE A 421 -9.23 31.98 16.00
C ILE A 421 -9.67 33.37 16.43
N ASP A 422 -10.92 33.49 16.86
CA ASP A 422 -11.47 34.76 17.36
C ASP A 422 -10.72 35.20 18.63
N PRO A 423 -10.04 36.34 18.64
CA PRO A 423 -9.28 36.83 19.79
C PRO A 423 -10.15 37.12 21.02
N GLN A 424 -11.45 37.35 20.84
CA GLN A 424 -12.37 37.67 21.95
C GLN A 424 -12.93 36.42 22.62
N THR A 425 -13.25 35.38 21.85
CA THR A 425 -13.93 34.18 22.35
C THR A 425 -13.02 32.97 22.43
N GLY A 426 -11.94 32.94 21.65
CA GLY A 426 -11.08 31.78 21.46
C GLY A 426 -11.70 30.68 20.59
N ASP A 427 -12.82 30.95 19.95
CA ASP A 427 -13.50 30.00 19.07
C ASP A 427 -12.93 30.03 17.64
N PRO A 428 -12.98 28.93 16.89
CA PRO A 428 -12.54 28.89 15.51
C PRO A 428 -13.51 29.63 14.60
N MET A 429 -12.97 30.38 13.65
CA MET A 429 -13.70 31.05 12.58
C MET A 429 -13.56 30.26 11.30
N PHE A 430 -14.65 30.10 10.56
CA PHE A 430 -14.69 29.36 9.31
C PHE A 430 -15.13 30.27 8.16
N LYS A 431 -14.73 29.90 6.95
CA LYS A 431 -15.18 30.57 5.75
C LYS A 431 -16.55 30.05 5.35
N ASP A 432 -17.52 30.96 5.25
CA ASP A 432 -18.80 30.71 4.61
C ASP A 432 -18.58 30.70 3.08
N LYS A 433 -18.93 29.61 2.42
CA LYS A 433 -18.70 29.41 0.97
C LYS A 433 -19.93 29.74 0.13
N ASN A 434 -21.11 29.65 0.70
CA ASN A 434 -22.39 29.87 0.03
C ASN A 434 -23.07 31.20 0.44
N ASP A 435 -22.43 31.96 1.35
CA ASP A 435 -22.86 33.27 1.85
C ASP A 435 -24.29 33.19 2.48
N ASP A 436 -24.59 32.12 3.24
CA ASP A 436 -25.87 31.93 3.93
C ASP A 436 -25.82 32.22 5.44
N ASP A 437 -24.67 32.70 5.94
CA ASP A 437 -24.37 32.96 7.36
C ASP A 437 -24.45 31.72 8.28
N ILE A 438 -24.53 30.51 7.72
CA ILE A 438 -24.62 29.25 8.47
C ILE A 438 -23.49 28.33 8.06
N ILE A 439 -22.53 28.08 8.92
CA ILE A 439 -21.47 27.12 8.64
C ILE A 439 -22.04 25.70 8.68
N GLY A 440 -22.19 25.09 7.51
CA GLY A 440 -22.81 23.77 7.28
C GLY A 440 -21.99 22.88 6.33
N ASP A 441 -22.57 21.74 5.92
CA ASP A 441 -21.88 20.80 5.01
C ASP A 441 -21.61 21.42 3.62
N ALA A 442 -22.37 22.43 3.22
CA ALA A 442 -22.18 23.17 1.98
C ALA A 442 -20.87 23.98 1.94
N ASP A 443 -20.32 24.34 3.11
CA ASP A 443 -19.08 25.12 3.24
C ASP A 443 -17.83 24.24 3.23
N GLN A 444 -17.99 22.93 3.22
CA GLN A 444 -16.84 22.03 3.12
C GLN A 444 -16.24 22.11 1.72
N THR A 445 -14.93 22.19 1.68
CA THR A 445 -14.13 22.26 0.44
C THR A 445 -12.92 21.35 0.52
N GLU A 446 -12.16 21.22 -0.58
CA GLU A 446 -10.83 20.62 -0.53
C GLU A 446 -9.93 21.43 0.41
N ILE A 447 -9.40 20.76 1.43
CA ILE A 447 -8.49 21.36 2.42
C ILE A 447 -7.08 20.75 2.37
N GLY A 448 -6.86 19.74 1.55
CA GLY A 448 -5.54 19.13 1.34
C GLY A 448 -5.59 17.86 0.54
N SER A 449 -4.42 17.40 0.10
CA SER A 449 -4.22 16.16 -0.62
C SER A 449 -2.97 15.43 -0.14
N ALA A 450 -3.08 14.12 0.05
CA ALA A 450 -1.93 13.28 0.39
C ALA A 450 -1.02 12.95 -0.80
N ILE A 451 -1.43 13.33 -2.01
CA ILE A 451 -0.66 13.07 -3.23
C ILE A 451 0.47 14.10 -3.33
N PRO A 452 1.74 13.69 -3.37
CA PRO A 452 2.85 14.63 -3.48
C PRO A 452 2.94 15.23 -4.88
N ASP A 453 3.43 16.48 -4.97
CA ASP A 453 3.81 17.10 -6.23
C ASP A 453 4.98 16.35 -6.88
N PHE A 454 5.95 15.92 -6.06
CA PHE A 454 7.06 15.08 -6.50
C PHE A 454 7.65 14.25 -5.36
N THR A 455 8.22 13.13 -5.74
CA THR A 455 9.07 12.28 -4.90
C THR A 455 10.50 12.31 -5.43
N TYR A 456 11.48 12.14 -4.54
CA TYR A 456 12.88 12.19 -4.93
C TYR A 456 13.75 11.27 -4.08
N GLY A 457 14.86 10.84 -4.67
CA GLY A 457 15.84 10.01 -4.00
C GLY A 457 17.26 10.39 -4.40
N ILE A 458 18.20 10.20 -3.46
CA ILE A 458 19.62 10.38 -3.70
C ILE A 458 20.42 9.23 -3.08
N THR A 459 21.36 8.68 -3.87
CA THR A 459 22.30 7.66 -3.40
C THR A 459 23.71 8.14 -3.66
N LEU A 460 24.51 8.18 -2.61
CA LEU A 460 25.94 8.46 -2.66
C LEU A 460 26.69 7.18 -2.33
N THR A 461 27.65 6.79 -3.19
CA THR A 461 28.56 5.69 -2.88
C THR A 461 29.99 6.14 -3.02
N ALA A 462 30.85 5.64 -2.16
CA ALA A 462 32.30 5.86 -2.22
C ALA A 462 33.02 4.57 -1.84
N ALA A 463 34.12 4.27 -2.50
CA ALA A 463 34.97 3.13 -2.14
C ALA A 463 36.45 3.49 -2.23
N TRP A 464 37.24 3.06 -1.24
CA TRP A 464 38.65 3.32 -1.14
C TRP A 464 39.38 2.21 -0.36
N LYS A 465 40.30 1.53 -1.04
CA LYS A 465 41.19 0.52 -0.42
C LYS A 465 40.46 -0.52 0.47
N GLY A 466 39.33 -1.03 -0.01
CA GLY A 466 38.54 -2.03 0.70
C GLY A 466 37.43 -1.44 1.58
N LEU A 467 37.48 -0.16 1.93
CA LEU A 467 36.34 0.56 2.54
C LEU A 467 35.30 0.89 1.49
N ASP A 468 34.04 0.76 1.84
CA ASP A 468 32.88 1.21 1.05
C ASP A 468 31.88 1.94 1.94
N LEU A 469 31.37 3.06 1.42
CA LEU A 469 30.34 3.87 2.05
C LEU A 469 29.15 3.99 1.10
N THR A 470 27.95 3.77 1.62
CA THR A 470 26.70 4.05 0.92
C THR A 470 25.82 4.92 1.81
N ILE A 471 25.33 6.02 1.25
CA ILE A 471 24.30 6.87 1.88
C ILE A 471 23.13 6.95 0.92
N PHE A 472 21.95 6.55 1.40
CA PHE A 472 20.71 6.63 0.63
C PHE A 472 19.68 7.44 1.40
N GLY A 473 19.06 8.39 0.72
CA GLY A 473 17.97 9.19 1.22
C GLY A 473 16.85 9.32 0.20
N SER A 474 15.62 9.45 0.70
CA SER A 474 14.43 9.70 -0.12
C SER A 474 13.46 10.63 0.59
N GLY A 475 12.60 11.27 -0.18
CA GLY A 475 11.60 12.19 0.35
C GLY A 475 10.42 12.40 -0.60
N SER A 476 9.44 13.10 -0.09
CA SER A 476 8.30 13.62 -0.85
C SER A 476 8.12 15.11 -0.56
N HIS A 477 7.49 15.81 -1.48
CA HIS A 477 7.20 17.23 -1.35
C HIS A 477 5.80 17.54 -1.88
N GLY A 478 5.08 18.44 -1.19
CA GLY A 478 3.77 18.94 -1.60
C GLY A 478 2.60 18.04 -1.19
N ASN A 479 2.83 16.98 -0.42
CA ASN A 479 1.76 16.19 0.17
C ASN A 479 1.31 16.76 1.51
N ASP A 480 0.01 16.69 1.78
CA ASP A 480 -0.58 17.09 3.04
C ASP A 480 -0.83 15.90 3.96
N VAL A 481 -0.75 16.16 5.26
CA VAL A 481 -1.08 15.20 6.33
C VAL A 481 -2.13 15.82 7.23
N PHE A 482 -3.23 15.10 7.42
CA PHE A 482 -4.26 15.44 8.39
C PHE A 482 -3.96 14.77 9.74
N ALA A 483 -3.86 15.58 10.81
CA ALA A 483 -3.64 15.14 12.17
C ALA A 483 -4.92 14.59 12.82
N GLY A 484 -5.28 13.34 12.48
CA GLY A 484 -6.53 12.69 12.89
C GLY A 484 -6.51 12.08 14.29
N TYR A 485 -5.45 12.24 15.06
CA TYR A 485 -5.36 11.70 16.43
C TYR A 485 -6.12 12.55 17.47
N ASN A 486 -6.55 13.76 17.14
CA ASN A 486 -7.50 14.53 17.92
C ASN A 486 -8.93 14.04 17.62
N ARG A 487 -9.75 13.83 18.66
CA ARG A 487 -11.09 13.26 18.50
C ARG A 487 -12.12 14.04 19.30
N THR A 488 -13.34 14.15 18.78
CA THR A 488 -14.47 14.80 19.46
C THR A 488 -14.79 14.16 20.81
N SER A 489 -14.68 12.84 20.91
CA SER A 489 -14.96 12.07 22.13
C SER A 489 -13.86 12.18 23.20
N ARG A 490 -12.76 12.88 22.92
CA ARG A 490 -11.60 12.94 23.81
C ARG A 490 -11.18 14.36 24.18
N MET A 491 -12.13 15.25 24.40
CA MET A 491 -11.86 16.65 24.81
C MET A 491 -11.01 16.77 26.08
N LYS A 492 -11.04 15.75 26.94
CA LYS A 492 -10.23 15.69 28.17
C LYS A 492 -8.95 14.86 28.04
N ALA A 493 -8.65 14.35 26.84
CA ALA A 493 -7.44 13.57 26.60
C ALA A 493 -6.21 14.46 26.43
N ASN A 494 -5.03 13.85 26.56
CA ASN A 494 -3.78 14.51 26.23
C ASN A 494 -3.76 14.98 24.77
N THR A 495 -3.15 16.12 24.56
CA THR A 495 -2.91 16.70 23.24
C THR A 495 -1.41 16.89 23.02
N LEU A 496 -0.97 17.14 21.78
CA LEU A 496 0.41 17.49 21.53
C LEU A 496 0.77 18.81 22.19
N LYS A 497 2.03 18.91 22.64
CA LYS A 497 2.57 20.12 23.26
C LYS A 497 2.36 21.37 22.40
N GLU A 498 2.50 21.25 21.08
CA GLU A 498 2.28 22.34 20.13
C GLU A 498 0.85 22.91 20.22
N PHE A 499 -0.16 22.02 20.28
CA PHE A 499 -1.56 22.46 20.40
C PHE A 499 -1.85 23.08 21.74
N TYR A 500 -1.27 22.51 22.81
CA TYR A 500 -1.39 23.03 24.16
C TYR A 500 -0.75 24.41 24.32
N ASP A 501 0.47 24.58 23.85
CA ASP A 501 1.22 25.84 23.98
C ASP A 501 0.64 26.95 23.07
N GLY A 502 0.15 26.60 21.89
CA GLY A 502 -0.39 27.54 20.92
C GLY A 502 -1.88 27.85 21.06
N ARG A 503 -2.57 27.31 22.10
CA ARG A 503 -3.99 27.54 22.31
C ARG A 503 -4.30 28.93 22.83
N TRP A 504 -5.47 29.40 22.54
CA TRP A 504 -6.01 30.63 23.12
C TRP A 504 -6.23 30.46 24.65
N ILE A 505 -5.82 31.48 25.45
CA ILE A 505 -5.88 31.47 26.92
C ILE A 505 -6.73 32.64 27.42
N ALA A 506 -6.57 33.83 26.84
CA ALA A 506 -7.22 35.04 27.32
C ALA A 506 -7.66 35.97 26.18
N VAL A 507 -8.62 36.85 26.47
CA VAL A 507 -9.13 37.85 25.54
C VAL A 507 -7.99 38.70 24.99
N GLY A 508 -7.92 38.82 23.67
CA GLY A 508 -6.89 39.54 22.94
C GLY A 508 -5.70 38.67 22.50
N ASP A 509 -5.65 37.39 22.86
CA ASP A 509 -4.60 36.47 22.37
C ASP A 509 -4.68 36.27 20.86
N ASN A 510 -3.54 36.43 20.19
CA ASN A 510 -3.37 36.01 18.80
C ASN A 510 -2.93 34.56 18.75
N ALA A 511 -3.82 33.66 19.11
CA ALA A 511 -3.54 32.24 19.29
C ALA A 511 -3.52 31.47 17.97
N LYS A 512 -2.63 30.48 17.86
CA LYS A 512 -2.56 29.57 16.73
C LYS A 512 -3.72 28.56 16.74
N TYR A 513 -4.17 28.13 17.92
CA TYR A 513 -5.21 27.11 18.11
C TYR A 513 -6.33 27.63 19.03
N ALA A 514 -7.53 27.05 18.86
CA ALA A 514 -8.68 27.44 19.66
C ALA A 514 -8.49 27.15 21.16
N ARG A 515 -9.33 27.73 21.97
CA ARG A 515 -9.43 27.45 23.41
C ARG A 515 -9.72 25.96 23.67
N SER A 516 -9.48 25.51 24.89
CA SER A 516 -9.86 24.17 25.31
C SER A 516 -11.37 24.00 25.31
N ASN A 517 -12.02 23.27 24.54
CA ASN A 517 -13.48 23.14 24.38
C ASN A 517 -14.14 24.34 23.66
N PRO A 518 -13.77 24.59 22.40
CA PRO A 518 -14.37 25.66 21.61
C PRO A 518 -15.78 25.29 21.13
N SER A 519 -16.53 26.29 20.72
CA SER A 519 -17.78 26.10 19.98
C SER A 519 -17.50 25.43 18.63
N ASN A 520 -18.45 24.63 18.11
CA ASN A 520 -18.28 23.90 16.84
C ASN A 520 -17.02 23.03 16.80
N TYR A 521 -16.72 22.33 17.90
CA TYR A 521 -15.50 21.54 18.05
C TYR A 521 -15.37 20.44 16.99
N ASP A 522 -16.47 19.81 16.59
CA ASP A 522 -16.54 18.82 15.51
C ASP A 522 -16.11 19.40 14.15
N LYS A 523 -16.59 20.60 13.80
CA LYS A 523 -16.18 21.31 12.57
C LYS A 523 -14.72 21.76 12.66
N TYR A 524 -14.28 22.22 13.83
CA TYR A 524 -12.91 22.60 14.07
C TYR A 524 -11.94 21.42 13.83
N LEU A 525 -12.28 20.23 14.35
CA LEU A 525 -11.46 19.03 14.12
C LEU A 525 -11.44 18.58 12.65
N LYS A 526 -12.47 18.93 11.86
CA LYS A 526 -12.53 18.68 10.41
C LYS A 526 -12.05 19.84 9.55
N SER A 527 -11.21 20.70 10.09
CA SER A 527 -10.80 21.91 9.37
C SER A 527 -9.35 21.86 8.87
N SER A 528 -9.05 22.79 7.97
CA SER A 528 -7.70 23.03 7.45
C SER A 528 -6.66 23.31 8.55
N LYS A 529 -7.11 23.59 9.78
CA LYS A 529 -6.24 23.83 10.94
C LYS A 529 -5.40 22.61 11.33
N PHE A 530 -5.87 21.42 11.01
CA PHE A 530 -5.21 20.16 11.31
C PHE A 530 -4.60 19.49 10.07
N VAL A 531 -4.56 20.22 8.96
CA VAL A 531 -3.81 19.82 7.76
C VAL A 531 -2.42 20.47 7.83
N PHE A 532 -1.39 19.66 7.71
CA PHE A 532 0.00 20.05 7.81
C PHE A 532 0.77 19.68 6.55
N ASP A 533 1.81 20.46 6.23
CA ASP A 533 2.79 20.08 5.23
C ASP A 533 3.47 18.77 5.63
N GLY A 534 3.20 17.73 4.85
CA GLY A 534 3.75 16.39 5.02
C GLY A 534 5.09 16.18 4.31
N SER A 535 5.65 17.21 3.71
CA SER A 535 6.93 17.14 3.01
C SER A 535 8.05 16.68 3.94
N TYR A 536 8.91 15.80 3.44
CA TYR A 536 10.03 15.30 4.22
C TYR A 536 11.21 14.88 3.34
N PHE A 537 12.38 14.81 3.95
CA PHE A 537 13.55 14.08 3.49
C PHE A 537 14.06 13.17 4.59
N LYS A 538 14.23 11.89 4.30
CA LYS A 538 14.70 10.89 5.26
C LYS A 538 15.98 10.24 4.74
N ILE A 539 17.03 10.23 5.57
CA ILE A 539 18.20 9.39 5.31
C ILE A 539 17.86 7.97 5.74
N LYS A 540 17.53 7.15 4.74
CA LYS A 540 17.07 5.78 4.90
C LYS A 540 18.17 4.82 5.29
N GLN A 541 19.40 5.07 4.81
CA GLN A 541 20.53 4.19 5.06
C GLN A 541 21.84 4.95 5.03
N ILE A 542 22.69 4.67 6.03
CA ILE A 542 24.12 5.01 6.04
C ILE A 542 24.85 3.70 6.33
N GLN A 543 25.50 3.13 5.32
CA GLN A 543 26.22 1.87 5.47
C GLN A 543 27.71 2.07 5.21
N LEU A 544 28.53 1.64 6.18
CA LEU A 544 29.97 1.58 6.07
C LEU A 544 30.41 0.10 6.06
N GLY A 545 31.10 -0.31 5.02
CA GLY A 545 31.61 -1.66 4.84
C GLY A 545 33.14 -1.68 4.72
N TYR A 546 33.73 -2.82 5.05
CA TYR A 546 35.15 -3.08 4.85
C TYR A 546 35.38 -4.49 4.32
N ASN A 547 35.98 -4.58 3.15
CA ASN A 547 36.43 -5.84 2.55
C ASN A 547 37.86 -6.13 3.01
N LEU A 548 38.04 -7.24 3.68
CA LEU A 548 39.38 -7.62 4.18
C LEU A 548 40.32 -7.94 3.00
N PRO A 549 41.62 -7.63 3.16
CA PRO A 549 42.62 -7.90 2.14
C PRO A 549 42.73 -9.38 1.80
N LYS A 550 42.77 -9.71 0.51
CA LYS A 550 42.84 -11.09 0.02
C LYS A 550 44.01 -11.90 0.58
N ASN A 551 45.15 -11.25 0.90
CA ASN A 551 46.32 -11.92 1.46
C ASN A 551 46.04 -12.53 2.84
N LEU A 552 45.20 -11.90 3.67
CA LEU A 552 44.77 -12.43 4.98
C LEU A 552 43.78 -13.58 4.81
N LEU A 553 42.90 -13.49 3.81
CA LEU A 553 41.81 -14.43 3.58
C LEU A 553 42.31 -15.78 3.02
N LYS A 554 43.37 -15.76 2.21
CA LYS A 554 43.98 -17.00 1.68
C LYS A 554 44.48 -17.94 2.76
N GLN A 555 44.91 -17.41 3.92
CA GLN A 555 45.40 -18.23 5.04
C GLN A 555 44.28 -19.04 5.74
N VAL A 556 43.03 -18.58 5.59
CA VAL A 556 41.85 -19.21 6.19
C VAL A 556 40.90 -19.83 5.17
N GLY A 557 41.34 -19.95 3.91
CA GLY A 557 40.56 -20.59 2.85
C GLY A 557 39.35 -19.78 2.36
N LEU A 558 39.30 -18.46 2.59
CA LEU A 558 38.21 -17.59 2.18
C LEU A 558 38.58 -16.81 0.92
N SER A 559 37.61 -16.68 0.01
CA SER A 559 37.72 -15.86 -1.21
C SER A 559 37.38 -14.38 -0.95
N ASN A 560 36.39 -14.12 -0.10
CA ASN A 560 36.00 -12.76 0.30
C ASN A 560 35.43 -12.77 1.73
N LEU A 561 35.71 -11.70 2.48
CA LEU A 561 35.12 -11.41 3.78
C LEU A 561 34.86 -9.91 3.87
N ARG A 562 33.60 -9.53 3.94
CA ARG A 562 33.16 -8.14 4.13
C ARG A 562 32.39 -8.00 5.43
N LEU A 563 32.83 -7.06 6.26
CA LEU A 563 32.14 -6.61 7.47
C LEU A 563 31.43 -5.30 7.15
N TYR A 564 30.22 -5.09 7.66
CA TYR A 564 29.56 -3.80 7.52
C TYR A 564 28.69 -3.44 8.72
N CYS A 565 28.51 -2.14 8.89
CA CYS A 565 27.55 -1.55 9.82
C CYS A 565 26.62 -0.64 9.03
N SER A 566 25.32 -0.76 9.24
CA SER A 566 24.29 0.10 8.66
C SER A 566 23.47 0.79 9.73
N LEU A 567 23.21 2.07 9.54
CA LEU A 567 22.27 2.88 10.31
C LEU A 567 21.07 3.14 9.39
N ASP A 568 19.91 2.58 9.74
CA ASP A 568 18.71 2.71 8.91
C ASP A 568 17.67 3.60 9.62
N ASP A 569 17.06 4.51 8.87
CA ASP A 569 16.01 5.45 9.31
C ASP A 569 16.40 6.39 10.47
N PHE A 570 17.67 6.80 10.56
CA PHE A 570 18.17 7.59 11.69
C PHE A 570 17.80 9.08 11.63
N PHE A 571 17.69 9.67 10.45
CA PHE A 571 17.52 11.12 10.30
C PHE A 571 16.33 11.43 9.40
N THR A 572 15.36 12.18 9.95
CA THR A 572 14.19 12.67 9.23
C THR A 572 14.16 14.20 9.33
N PHE A 573 14.02 14.87 8.21
CA PHE A 573 13.90 16.32 8.10
C PHE A 573 12.49 16.62 7.60
N THR A 574 11.67 17.26 8.43
CA THR A 574 10.28 17.59 8.14
C THR A 574 9.80 18.75 9.01
N LYS A 575 8.72 19.41 8.58
CA LYS A 575 7.97 20.39 9.38
C LYS A 575 6.69 19.80 9.99
N TYR A 576 6.38 18.54 9.67
CA TYR A 576 5.23 17.85 10.24
C TYR A 576 5.39 17.69 11.75
N PRO A 577 4.41 18.12 12.58
CA PRO A 577 4.54 18.08 14.04
C PRO A 577 4.27 16.70 14.65
N GLY A 578 3.76 15.75 13.86
CA GLY A 578 3.48 14.36 14.29
C GLY A 578 4.76 13.51 14.41
N PHE A 579 4.57 12.20 14.61
CA PHE A 579 5.70 11.29 14.89
C PHE A 579 6.54 10.99 13.65
N ASP A 580 5.90 10.73 12.51
CA ASP A 580 6.60 10.35 11.27
C ASP A 580 5.76 10.78 10.06
N PRO A 581 6.27 11.66 9.19
CA PRO A 581 5.54 12.08 7.99
C PRO A 581 5.37 10.95 6.95
N GLU A 582 6.16 9.89 7.06
CA GLU A 582 6.10 8.69 6.20
C GLU A 582 5.24 7.58 6.80
N PHE A 583 4.25 7.93 7.61
CA PHE A 583 3.33 6.93 8.16
C PHE A 583 2.51 6.25 7.05
N THR A 584 2.05 5.02 7.34
CA THR A 584 1.19 4.26 6.43
C THR A 584 -0.26 4.57 6.75
N SER A 585 -0.96 5.21 5.83
CA SER A 585 -2.42 5.23 5.82
C SER A 585 -2.93 4.08 4.94
N THR A 586 -4.04 3.46 5.34
CA THR A 586 -4.58 2.29 4.63
C THR A 586 -5.74 2.67 3.73
N GLY A 587 -5.76 2.10 2.52
CA GLY A 587 -6.89 2.16 1.61
C GLY A 587 -7.29 3.60 1.26
N ASN A 588 -8.53 3.93 1.54
CA ASN A 588 -9.18 5.19 1.15
C ASN A 588 -8.91 6.35 2.12
N ALA A 589 -8.14 6.14 3.20
CA ALA A 589 -7.82 7.15 4.23
C ALA A 589 -6.44 7.77 4.00
N MET A 590 -6.14 8.18 2.77
CA MET A 590 -4.83 8.72 2.38
C MET A 590 -4.50 9.99 3.17
N GLY A 591 -3.28 10.05 3.70
CA GLY A 591 -2.78 11.21 4.45
C GLY A 591 -3.42 11.43 5.83
N LEU A 592 -4.25 10.52 6.31
CA LEU A 592 -4.87 10.61 7.63
C LEU A 592 -3.99 9.93 8.68
N ASP A 593 -3.29 10.72 9.49
CA ASP A 593 -2.51 10.22 10.63
C ASP A 593 -3.39 10.04 11.87
N MET A 594 -3.63 8.79 12.26
CA MET A 594 -4.40 8.42 13.45
C MET A 594 -3.52 8.13 14.67
N GLY A 595 -2.28 8.61 14.68
CA GLY A 595 -1.27 8.30 15.69
C GLY A 595 -0.51 7.03 15.34
N SER A 596 -0.15 6.88 14.07
CA SER A 596 0.60 5.73 13.56
C SER A 596 1.96 5.61 14.23
N TYR A 597 2.38 4.36 14.48
CA TYR A 597 3.70 4.11 15.07
C TYR A 597 4.81 4.51 14.09
N PRO A 598 5.81 5.30 14.53
CA PRO A 598 6.86 5.79 13.64
C PRO A 598 7.82 4.67 13.22
N SER A 599 8.54 4.89 12.12
CA SER A 599 9.63 4.01 11.68
C SER A 599 10.71 3.89 12.75
N SER A 600 11.12 2.67 13.04
CA SER A 600 12.16 2.41 14.04
C SER A 600 13.54 2.67 13.46
N LYS A 601 14.39 3.38 14.20
CA LYS A 601 15.83 3.47 13.92
C LYS A 601 16.48 2.11 14.13
N LYS A 602 17.28 1.65 13.18
CA LYS A 602 17.93 0.33 13.25
C LYS A 602 19.43 0.45 13.09
N VAL A 603 20.17 -0.32 13.89
CA VAL A 603 21.60 -0.55 13.70
C VAL A 603 21.76 -2.00 13.26
N VAL A 604 22.33 -2.21 12.09
CA VAL A 604 22.54 -3.53 11.51
C VAL A 604 24.04 -3.80 11.39
N LEU A 605 24.50 -4.88 11.99
CA LEU A 605 25.85 -5.40 11.78
C LEU A 605 25.76 -6.64 10.88
N GLY A 606 26.58 -6.68 9.87
CA GLY A 606 26.54 -7.78 8.89
C GLY A 606 27.91 -8.29 8.50
N LEU A 607 27.91 -9.55 8.10
CA LEU A 607 29.07 -10.30 7.67
C LEU A 607 28.75 -11.04 6.37
N ASN A 608 29.51 -10.78 5.33
CA ASN A 608 29.43 -11.54 4.08
C ASN A 608 30.70 -12.37 3.89
N VAL A 609 30.54 -13.68 3.75
CA VAL A 609 31.66 -14.62 3.59
C VAL A 609 31.49 -15.35 2.27
N VAL A 610 32.57 -15.46 1.49
CA VAL A 610 32.65 -16.28 0.28
C VAL A 610 33.86 -17.20 0.42
N PHE A 611 33.61 -18.48 0.29
CA PHE A 611 34.59 -19.56 0.37
C PHE A 611 35.30 -19.80 -0.94
#